data_853f4032c0b464a29ce4ee3be17159c4
#
_entry.id   853f4032c0b464a29ce4ee3be17159c4
#
_cell.length_a   1.000
_cell.length_b   1.000
_cell.length_c   1.000
_cell.angle_alpha   90.00
_cell.angle_beta   90.00
_cell.angle_gamma   90.00
#
_symmetry.space_group_name_H-M   'P 1'
#
loop_
_entity.id
_entity.type
_entity.pdbx_description
1 polymer ?
#
loop_
_entity_poly.entity_id
_entity_poly.type
_entity_poly.pdbx_seq_one_letter_code
_entity_poly.pdbx_strand_id
1 'polypeptide(L)'
;MKIRGSYVWGIILFIACVVYVIGISHESIWYDEAFSYTMAKHSPGDILKLTAYDNHPPLYYLLLGIVRVVLGDSEWALRLLSVVGAVALVGLGVGPVRRIFGDKTALIYVAVILFTPAVLIYAQEARMYTLAIFAVTACVLYGYLAVLQNRRADWVCFGLASLAAAYLHYYGLIAAFFTYLFVFVWILAKKREQLRAYWITGAAVVVGYLPWLGVLIRQTLDVDRGFWLAPPTLGDVIVAFYKPFAYKDFYPGISTAMSAALLLSLILIVGGLVLAKRRKAEKELKFSLLLLFVYIGTLFATILVSLVMVPIFYSRYLMVCAGLFLFLVVLGIRSLPGKVLPLLVLGAYALLNIFAIKNVYTQQFNHPMKNVAQDLRDEIQPGDLVITSDSYSLGPAMYYFPQAEQYYTGNSQERRFEHVLKPFVPPLHLEEGLKELLSTHQSFWYIYCNTGLSKSIWSIIKGEPGWEAVLEPRMYAVPYSPVKFMVQKYIYTGQEDTRRGTLNVHITGLKPGGAVYAVLYDRQSLFWKGPLAETELPYRFEYVLVEEGEMTYTFDSLEYGEYVLVLMHDENTNHSIDFDEEGKIPVEGMFILDIDKAGIPSALEDFNFDELKFTFDRPEQTIQARMLYPPFR
;
A
#
# COMPACT_ATOMS: atom_id res chain seq x y z
N MET A 1 -14.15 -19.59 -34.95
CA MET A 1 -12.76 -20.05 -35.07
C MET A 1 -12.53 -21.07 -33.95
N LYS A 2 -12.34 -22.34 -34.29
CA LYS A 2 -11.92 -23.36 -33.29
C LYS A 2 -10.38 -23.36 -33.30
N ILE A 3 -9.76 -23.00 -32.19
CA ILE A 3 -8.32 -23.16 -32.03
C ILE A 3 -8.03 -24.66 -31.90
N ARG A 4 -7.58 -25.27 -33.01
CA ARG A 4 -7.17 -26.66 -33.04
C ARG A 4 -5.71 -26.74 -32.58
N GLY A 5 -5.49 -27.07 -31.31
CA GLY A 5 -4.18 -27.35 -30.77
C GLY A 5 -4.03 -26.88 -29.32
N SER A 6 -3.77 -27.80 -28.42
CA SER A 6 -3.43 -27.48 -27.02
C SER A 6 -2.16 -26.63 -26.89
N TYR A 7 -1.25 -26.73 -27.89
CA TYR A 7 -0.01 -25.98 -27.96
C TYR A 7 -0.20 -24.44 -28.05
N VAL A 8 -1.26 -23.97 -28.73
CA VAL A 8 -1.52 -22.50 -28.81
C VAL A 8 -1.83 -21.92 -27.44
N TRP A 9 -2.60 -22.64 -26.64
CA TRP A 9 -2.90 -22.21 -25.27
C TRP A 9 -1.68 -22.30 -24.36
N GLY A 10 -0.80 -23.30 -24.57
CA GLY A 10 0.50 -23.40 -23.90
C GLY A 10 1.40 -22.20 -24.23
N ILE A 11 1.46 -21.79 -25.51
CA ILE A 11 2.20 -20.58 -25.93
C ILE A 11 1.62 -19.33 -25.26
N ILE A 12 0.30 -19.18 -25.20
CA ILE A 12 -0.34 -18.02 -24.54
C ILE A 12 0.03 -17.96 -23.05
N LEU A 13 0.00 -19.08 -22.34
CA LEU A 13 0.39 -19.12 -20.93
C LEU A 13 1.88 -18.87 -20.74
N PHE A 14 2.72 -19.36 -21.65
CA PHE A 14 4.14 -19.06 -21.65
C PHE A 14 4.40 -17.55 -21.87
N ILE A 15 3.73 -16.93 -22.84
CA ILE A 15 3.82 -15.47 -23.06
C ILE A 15 3.37 -14.71 -21.81
N ALA A 16 2.28 -15.13 -21.17
CA ALA A 16 1.82 -14.52 -19.92
C ALA A 16 2.89 -14.63 -18.81
N CYS A 17 3.51 -15.80 -18.67
CA CYS A 17 4.60 -15.99 -17.72
C CYS A 17 5.78 -15.05 -18.02
N VAL A 18 6.22 -14.97 -19.27
CA VAL A 18 7.30 -14.06 -19.69
C VAL A 18 6.97 -12.61 -19.40
N VAL A 19 5.76 -12.14 -19.76
CA VAL A 19 5.29 -10.76 -19.48
C VAL A 19 5.34 -10.45 -17.99
N TYR A 20 4.89 -11.33 -17.12
CA TYR A 20 4.84 -11.07 -15.69
C TYR A 20 6.19 -11.25 -14.97
N VAL A 21 7.12 -12.01 -15.54
CA VAL A 21 8.48 -12.24 -14.98
C VAL A 21 9.46 -11.14 -15.41
N ILE A 22 9.34 -10.58 -16.61
CA ILE A 22 10.22 -9.49 -17.04
C ILE A 22 10.14 -8.33 -16.04
N GLY A 23 11.30 -7.88 -15.55
CA GLY A 23 11.39 -6.77 -14.60
C GLY A 23 10.97 -7.10 -13.18
N ILE A 24 10.73 -8.36 -12.82
CA ILE A 24 10.23 -8.78 -11.49
C ILE A 24 11.07 -8.29 -10.31
N SER A 25 12.39 -8.07 -10.52
CA SER A 25 13.29 -7.49 -9.53
C SER A 25 13.65 -6.02 -9.81
N HIS A 26 12.89 -5.32 -10.65
CA HIS A 26 13.16 -3.91 -10.96
C HIS A 26 12.86 -3.01 -9.76
N GLU A 27 11.73 -3.20 -9.14
CA GLU A 27 11.26 -2.45 -7.97
C GLU A 27 11.97 -2.87 -6.67
N SER A 28 12.16 -1.91 -5.79
CA SER A 28 12.58 -2.13 -4.42
C SER A 28 11.54 -2.97 -3.65
N ILE A 29 11.99 -3.80 -2.71
CA ILE A 29 11.11 -4.34 -1.66
C ILE A 29 10.65 -3.16 -0.81
N TRP A 30 9.36 -2.94 -0.72
CA TRP A 30 8.77 -1.88 0.07
C TRP A 30 8.07 -2.42 1.33
N TYR A 31 7.52 -1.54 2.15
CA TYR A 31 6.96 -1.85 3.46
C TYR A 31 6.09 -3.12 3.49
N ASP A 32 5.05 -3.21 2.65
CA ASP A 32 4.14 -4.36 2.63
C ASP A 32 4.81 -5.68 2.18
N GLU A 33 5.78 -5.61 1.25
CA GLU A 33 6.53 -6.79 0.81
C GLU A 33 7.50 -7.26 1.89
N ALA A 34 8.18 -6.31 2.57
CA ALA A 34 9.05 -6.61 3.70
C ALA A 34 8.27 -7.25 4.85
N PHE A 35 7.06 -6.76 5.14
CA PHE A 35 6.15 -7.40 6.09
C PHE A 35 5.79 -8.83 5.67
N SER A 36 5.44 -9.03 4.39
CA SER A 36 5.12 -10.37 3.88
C SER A 36 6.30 -11.34 3.97
N TYR A 37 7.50 -10.87 3.63
CA TYR A 37 8.74 -11.60 3.76
C TYR A 37 9.01 -12.01 5.20
N THR A 38 8.92 -11.03 6.11
CA THR A 38 9.17 -11.25 7.53
C THR A 38 8.17 -12.24 8.12
N MET A 39 6.87 -12.08 7.82
CA MET A 39 5.83 -13.03 8.21
C MET A 39 6.14 -14.44 7.69
N ALA A 40 6.59 -14.57 6.45
CA ALA A 40 6.90 -15.85 5.83
C ALA A 40 8.17 -16.54 6.37
N LYS A 41 8.97 -15.86 7.20
CA LYS A 41 10.13 -16.46 7.90
C LYS A 41 9.71 -17.28 9.12
N HIS A 42 8.54 -17.07 9.65
CA HIS A 42 8.03 -17.80 10.82
C HIS A 42 7.64 -19.25 10.50
N SER A 43 7.54 -20.07 11.53
CA SER A 43 6.96 -21.41 11.38
C SER A 43 5.49 -21.32 10.97
N PRO A 44 4.93 -22.33 10.26
CA PRO A 44 3.51 -22.33 9.88
C PRO A 44 2.56 -22.11 11.06
N GLY A 45 2.89 -22.64 12.25
CA GLY A 45 2.10 -22.45 13.45
C GLY A 45 2.14 -21.00 13.98
N ASP A 46 3.29 -20.35 13.87
CA ASP A 46 3.44 -18.95 14.29
C ASP A 46 2.83 -18.00 13.26
N ILE A 47 2.94 -18.30 11.95
CA ILE A 47 2.20 -17.57 10.92
C ILE A 47 0.70 -17.51 11.25
N LEU A 48 0.10 -18.66 11.63
CA LEU A 48 -1.32 -18.71 11.99
C LEU A 48 -1.64 -17.86 13.24
N LYS A 49 -0.75 -17.87 14.24
CA LYS A 49 -0.92 -17.04 15.46
C LYS A 49 -0.76 -15.56 15.16
N LEU A 50 0.28 -15.18 14.42
CA LEU A 50 0.60 -13.79 14.13
C LEU A 50 -0.43 -13.15 13.20
N THR A 51 -0.88 -13.87 12.16
CA THR A 51 -1.94 -13.38 11.27
C THR A 51 -3.28 -13.24 11.97
N ALA A 52 -3.48 -13.90 13.12
CA ALA A 52 -4.66 -13.66 13.94
C ALA A 52 -4.70 -12.25 14.58
N TYR A 53 -3.60 -11.52 14.56
CA TYR A 53 -3.48 -10.11 14.97
C TYR A 53 -3.29 -9.16 13.77
N ASP A 54 -3.20 -9.70 12.54
CA ASP A 54 -3.07 -8.92 11.29
C ASP A 54 -4.43 -8.69 10.63
N ASN A 55 -4.46 -7.81 9.65
CA ASN A 55 -5.67 -7.49 8.88
C ASN A 55 -5.93 -8.46 7.71
N HIS A 56 -5.05 -9.44 7.50
CA HIS A 56 -5.13 -10.37 6.37
C HIS A 56 -5.14 -11.82 6.82
N PRO A 57 -5.90 -12.70 6.15
CA PRO A 57 -5.90 -14.14 6.41
C PRO A 57 -4.55 -14.82 6.06
N PRO A 58 -4.25 -16.02 6.59
CA PRO A 58 -2.91 -16.59 6.61
C PRO A 58 -2.43 -17.24 5.30
N LEU A 59 -3.32 -17.57 4.36
CA LEU A 59 -2.97 -18.47 3.23
C LEU A 59 -1.82 -17.95 2.39
N TYR A 60 -1.78 -16.64 2.11
CA TYR A 60 -0.71 -16.06 1.32
C TYR A 60 0.67 -16.24 1.99
N TYR A 61 0.77 -15.94 3.28
CA TYR A 61 2.01 -16.03 4.03
C TYR A 61 2.50 -17.47 4.19
N LEU A 62 1.58 -18.42 4.37
CA LEU A 62 1.91 -19.85 4.39
C LEU A 62 2.49 -20.32 3.04
N LEU A 63 1.87 -19.92 1.93
CA LEU A 63 2.38 -20.24 0.59
C LEU A 63 3.72 -19.56 0.32
N LEU A 64 3.86 -18.29 0.72
CA LEU A 64 5.11 -17.55 0.57
C LEU A 64 6.24 -18.18 1.39
N GLY A 65 5.93 -18.66 2.60
CA GLY A 65 6.86 -19.42 3.42
C GLY A 65 7.41 -20.66 2.72
N ILE A 66 6.55 -21.42 2.02
CA ILE A 66 6.96 -22.57 1.20
C ILE A 66 7.87 -22.12 0.05
N VAL A 67 7.45 -21.09 -0.70
CA VAL A 67 8.24 -20.54 -1.83
C VAL A 67 9.63 -20.11 -1.35
N ARG A 68 9.69 -19.39 -0.22
CA ARG A 68 10.93 -18.93 0.39
C ARG A 68 11.88 -20.09 0.76
N VAL A 69 11.35 -21.12 1.37
CA VAL A 69 12.14 -22.30 1.75
C VAL A 69 12.71 -23.01 0.52
N VAL A 70 11.97 -23.05 -0.59
CA VAL A 70 12.36 -23.79 -1.81
C VAL A 70 13.26 -22.95 -2.72
N LEU A 71 12.98 -21.64 -2.87
CA LEU A 71 13.63 -20.76 -3.86
C LEU A 71 14.53 -19.68 -3.25
N GLY A 72 14.55 -19.57 -1.91
CA GLY A 72 15.33 -18.56 -1.19
C GLY A 72 14.62 -17.21 -1.06
N ASP A 73 15.37 -16.22 -0.59
CA ASP A 73 14.87 -14.93 -0.11
C ASP A 73 15.05 -13.79 -1.14
N SER A 74 15.43 -14.09 -2.39
CA SER A 74 15.62 -13.08 -3.42
C SER A 74 14.30 -12.42 -3.84
N GLU A 75 14.36 -11.16 -4.29
CA GLU A 75 13.18 -10.38 -4.72
C GLU A 75 12.30 -11.15 -5.73
N TRP A 76 12.95 -11.78 -6.74
CA TRP A 76 12.22 -12.56 -7.74
C TRP A 76 11.53 -13.80 -7.14
N ALA A 77 12.18 -14.47 -6.19
CA ALA A 77 11.61 -15.65 -5.55
C ALA A 77 10.36 -15.28 -4.73
N LEU A 78 10.43 -14.20 -3.94
CA LEU A 78 9.30 -13.73 -3.15
C LEU A 78 8.10 -13.31 -4.03
N ARG A 79 8.36 -12.69 -5.19
CA ARG A 79 7.31 -12.23 -6.12
C ARG A 79 6.76 -13.32 -7.03
N LEU A 80 7.48 -14.45 -7.19
CA LEU A 80 7.07 -15.54 -8.09
C LEU A 80 5.67 -16.10 -7.74
N LEU A 81 5.31 -16.16 -6.47
CA LEU A 81 3.98 -16.59 -6.04
C LEU A 81 2.87 -15.71 -6.63
N SER A 82 3.11 -14.41 -6.71
CA SER A 82 2.17 -13.45 -7.31
C SER A 82 2.11 -13.60 -8.84
N VAL A 83 3.25 -13.90 -9.49
CA VAL A 83 3.26 -14.27 -10.93
C VAL A 83 2.42 -15.51 -11.18
N VAL A 84 2.53 -16.54 -10.33
CA VAL A 84 1.70 -17.75 -10.45
C VAL A 84 0.21 -17.39 -10.37
N GLY A 85 -0.18 -16.49 -9.48
CA GLY A 85 -1.56 -15.98 -9.39
C GLY A 85 -2.02 -15.29 -10.68
N ALA A 86 -1.18 -14.43 -11.27
CA ALA A 86 -1.49 -13.73 -12.51
C ALA A 86 -1.58 -14.69 -13.72
N VAL A 87 -0.67 -15.65 -13.84
CA VAL A 87 -0.71 -16.69 -14.89
C VAL A 87 -1.93 -17.58 -14.71
N ALA A 88 -2.29 -17.95 -13.48
CA ALA A 88 -3.51 -18.72 -13.19
C ALA A 88 -4.79 -17.94 -13.57
N LEU A 89 -4.80 -16.61 -13.34
CA LEU A 89 -5.89 -15.74 -13.78
C LEU A 89 -6.05 -15.77 -15.32
N VAL A 90 -4.94 -15.66 -16.08
CA VAL A 90 -4.95 -15.84 -17.54
C VAL A 90 -5.42 -17.26 -17.90
N GLY A 91 -5.01 -18.27 -17.14
CA GLY A 91 -5.40 -19.68 -17.31
C GLY A 91 -6.91 -19.93 -17.21
N LEU A 92 -7.66 -19.09 -16.49
CA LEU A 92 -9.12 -19.16 -16.49
C LEU A 92 -9.71 -18.95 -17.90
N GLY A 93 -9.02 -18.20 -18.76
CA GLY A 93 -9.37 -18.06 -20.18
C GLY A 93 -9.35 -19.40 -20.91
N VAL A 94 -8.31 -20.20 -20.67
CA VAL A 94 -8.14 -21.53 -21.29
C VAL A 94 -9.14 -22.55 -20.75
N GLY A 95 -9.48 -22.46 -19.49
CA GLY A 95 -10.37 -23.37 -18.77
C GLY A 95 -11.85 -22.94 -18.82
N PRO A 96 -12.38 -22.39 -17.72
CA PRO A 96 -13.81 -22.13 -17.56
C PRO A 96 -14.37 -21.12 -18.56
N VAL A 97 -13.64 -20.03 -18.90
CA VAL A 97 -14.13 -19.02 -19.85
C VAL A 97 -14.40 -19.64 -21.23
N ARG A 98 -13.43 -20.44 -21.71
CA ARG A 98 -13.56 -21.16 -22.99
C ARG A 98 -14.73 -22.15 -22.97
N ARG A 99 -14.91 -22.88 -21.86
CA ARG A 99 -16.04 -23.83 -21.70
C ARG A 99 -17.38 -23.11 -21.71
N ILE A 100 -17.47 -21.90 -21.14
CA ILE A 100 -18.72 -21.15 -21.08
C ILE A 100 -18.99 -20.43 -22.40
N PHE A 101 -18.00 -19.67 -22.93
CA PHE A 101 -18.20 -18.68 -23.99
C PHE A 101 -17.46 -18.97 -25.29
N GLY A 102 -16.63 -20.01 -25.34
CA GLY A 102 -15.84 -20.41 -26.52
C GLY A 102 -14.56 -19.63 -26.72
N ASP A 103 -13.79 -20.04 -27.74
CA ASP A 103 -12.43 -19.57 -28.01
C ASP A 103 -12.33 -18.05 -28.23
N LYS A 104 -13.28 -17.44 -28.95
CA LYS A 104 -13.26 -15.99 -29.22
C LYS A 104 -13.28 -15.17 -27.91
N THR A 105 -14.15 -15.53 -26.99
CA THR A 105 -14.27 -14.84 -25.71
C THR A 105 -13.04 -15.09 -24.83
N ALA A 106 -12.54 -16.33 -24.86
CA ALA A 106 -11.31 -16.68 -24.14
C ALA A 106 -10.10 -15.85 -24.59
N LEU A 107 -9.94 -15.61 -25.90
CA LEU A 107 -8.86 -14.76 -26.43
C LEU A 107 -9.03 -13.29 -26.02
N ILE A 108 -10.25 -12.75 -26.08
CA ILE A 108 -10.54 -11.39 -25.62
C ILE A 108 -10.23 -11.27 -24.12
N TYR A 109 -10.63 -12.28 -23.32
CA TYR A 109 -10.36 -12.32 -21.90
C TYR A 109 -8.85 -12.29 -21.61
N VAL A 110 -8.08 -13.16 -22.25
CA VAL A 110 -6.61 -13.19 -22.10
C VAL A 110 -6.00 -11.84 -22.45
N ALA A 111 -6.41 -11.25 -23.57
CA ALA A 111 -5.87 -9.96 -24.00
C ALA A 111 -6.23 -8.84 -23.01
N VAL A 112 -7.47 -8.76 -22.53
CA VAL A 112 -7.88 -7.76 -21.53
C VAL A 112 -7.06 -7.90 -20.25
N ILE A 113 -6.87 -9.14 -19.75
CA ILE A 113 -6.07 -9.38 -18.54
C ILE A 113 -4.60 -8.96 -18.75
N LEU A 114 -3.99 -9.34 -19.88
CA LEU A 114 -2.59 -9.03 -20.19
C LEU A 114 -2.34 -7.53 -20.37
N PHE A 115 -3.31 -6.80 -20.92
CA PHE A 115 -3.22 -5.35 -21.13
C PHE A 115 -3.81 -4.53 -19.97
N THR A 116 -4.03 -5.14 -18.80
CA THR A 116 -4.46 -4.41 -17.61
C THR A 116 -3.25 -4.13 -16.71
N PRO A 117 -2.86 -2.85 -16.51
CA PRO A 117 -1.64 -2.49 -15.77
C PRO A 117 -1.61 -3.05 -14.35
N ALA A 118 -2.71 -2.98 -13.63
CA ALA A 118 -2.77 -3.46 -12.24
C ALA A 118 -2.46 -4.96 -12.10
N VAL A 119 -2.82 -5.80 -13.09
CA VAL A 119 -2.49 -7.24 -13.02
C VAL A 119 -0.99 -7.43 -13.12
N LEU A 120 -0.29 -6.66 -13.98
CA LEU A 120 1.17 -6.69 -14.07
C LEU A 120 1.83 -6.20 -12.78
N ILE A 121 1.37 -5.08 -12.25
CA ILE A 121 1.88 -4.47 -11.01
C ILE A 121 1.80 -5.47 -9.87
N TYR A 122 0.60 -6.00 -9.60
CA TYR A 122 0.41 -6.96 -8.52
C TYR A 122 1.02 -8.34 -8.79
N ALA A 123 1.37 -8.68 -10.04
CA ALA A 123 2.19 -9.84 -10.35
C ALA A 123 3.64 -9.67 -9.90
N GLN A 124 4.11 -8.43 -9.87
CA GLN A 124 5.49 -8.08 -9.48
C GLN A 124 5.59 -7.55 -8.03
N GLU A 125 4.58 -7.81 -7.22
CA GLU A 125 4.53 -7.44 -5.81
C GLU A 125 4.32 -8.70 -4.94
N ALA A 126 5.14 -8.88 -3.91
CA ALA A 126 5.01 -10.03 -2.99
C ALA A 126 3.82 -9.86 -2.04
N ARG A 127 2.61 -9.82 -2.63
CA ARG A 127 1.31 -9.66 -1.95
C ARG A 127 0.24 -10.57 -2.56
N MET A 128 -0.81 -10.81 -1.81
CA MET A 128 -1.87 -11.77 -2.13
C MET A 128 -2.75 -11.40 -3.33
N TYR A 129 -2.66 -10.20 -3.89
CA TYR A 129 -3.70 -9.65 -4.76
C TYR A 129 -3.97 -10.48 -6.01
N THR A 130 -2.96 -10.89 -6.77
CA THR A 130 -3.17 -11.68 -8.00
C THR A 130 -3.79 -13.04 -7.72
N LEU A 131 -3.38 -13.71 -6.63
CA LEU A 131 -4.00 -14.95 -6.18
C LEU A 131 -5.45 -14.74 -5.76
N ALA A 132 -5.75 -13.62 -5.07
CA ALA A 132 -7.11 -13.29 -4.64
C ALA A 132 -8.00 -12.94 -5.85
N ILE A 133 -7.51 -12.16 -6.83
CA ILE A 133 -8.22 -11.89 -8.11
C ILE A 133 -8.52 -13.21 -8.82
N PHE A 134 -7.53 -14.10 -8.92
CA PHE A 134 -7.71 -15.43 -9.51
C PHE A 134 -8.78 -16.21 -8.75
N ALA A 135 -8.69 -16.32 -7.43
CA ALA A 135 -9.60 -17.11 -6.60
C ALA A 135 -11.06 -16.60 -6.68
N VAL A 136 -11.26 -15.27 -6.58
CA VAL A 136 -12.59 -14.65 -6.70
C VAL A 136 -13.16 -14.84 -8.11
N THR A 137 -12.36 -14.65 -9.16
CA THR A 137 -12.80 -14.83 -10.54
C THR A 137 -13.13 -16.31 -10.81
N ALA A 138 -12.31 -17.24 -10.31
CA ALA A 138 -12.56 -18.68 -10.39
C ALA A 138 -13.83 -19.08 -9.64
N CYS A 139 -14.04 -18.53 -8.44
CA CYS A 139 -15.26 -18.77 -7.64
C CYS A 139 -16.52 -18.44 -8.47
N VAL A 140 -16.59 -17.26 -9.07
CA VAL A 140 -17.75 -16.85 -9.89
C VAL A 140 -17.89 -17.71 -11.14
N LEU A 141 -16.78 -17.99 -11.85
CA LEU A 141 -16.82 -18.82 -13.07
C LEU A 141 -17.24 -20.26 -12.79
N TYR A 142 -16.67 -20.88 -11.77
CA TYR A 142 -17.02 -22.27 -11.42
C TYR A 142 -18.39 -22.37 -10.75
N GLY A 143 -18.82 -21.38 -9.97
CA GLY A 143 -20.18 -21.30 -9.47
C GLY A 143 -21.21 -21.25 -10.60
N TYR A 144 -20.94 -20.43 -11.64
CA TYR A 144 -21.77 -20.38 -12.84
C TYR A 144 -21.77 -21.71 -13.62
N LEU A 145 -20.58 -22.33 -13.81
CA LEU A 145 -20.43 -23.63 -14.47
C LEU A 145 -21.14 -24.77 -13.71
N ALA A 146 -21.02 -24.77 -12.38
CA ALA A 146 -21.65 -25.75 -11.52
C ALA A 146 -23.19 -25.80 -11.75
N VAL A 147 -23.82 -24.61 -11.82
CA VAL A 147 -25.26 -24.54 -12.13
C VAL A 147 -25.57 -24.91 -13.57
N LEU A 148 -24.71 -24.50 -14.54
CA LEU A 148 -24.96 -24.80 -15.97
C LEU A 148 -24.79 -26.27 -16.31
N GLN A 149 -23.74 -26.90 -15.83
CA GLN A 149 -23.33 -28.25 -16.28
C GLN A 149 -23.55 -29.34 -15.23
N ASN A 150 -23.76 -28.96 -13.97
CA ASN A 150 -23.94 -29.85 -12.82
C ASN A 150 -22.88 -30.96 -12.71
N ARG A 151 -21.62 -30.66 -13.08
CA ARG A 151 -20.52 -31.62 -12.97
C ARG A 151 -19.93 -31.56 -11.57
N ARG A 152 -19.62 -32.69 -10.96
CA ARG A 152 -18.98 -32.78 -9.65
C ARG A 152 -17.68 -31.94 -9.57
N ALA A 153 -16.87 -32.01 -10.62
CA ALA A 153 -15.60 -31.22 -10.68
C ALA A 153 -15.85 -29.71 -10.61
N ASP A 154 -16.93 -29.18 -11.24
CA ASP A 154 -17.22 -27.75 -11.19
C ASP A 154 -17.70 -27.31 -9.80
N TRP A 155 -18.45 -28.17 -9.09
CA TRP A 155 -18.83 -27.94 -7.69
C TRP A 155 -17.60 -27.95 -6.75
N VAL A 156 -16.69 -28.91 -6.95
CA VAL A 156 -15.43 -28.98 -6.19
C VAL A 156 -14.55 -27.73 -6.44
N CYS A 157 -14.37 -27.36 -7.71
CA CYS A 157 -13.61 -26.15 -8.07
C CYS A 157 -14.25 -24.88 -7.50
N PHE A 158 -15.60 -24.80 -7.49
CA PHE A 158 -16.33 -23.70 -6.87
C PHE A 158 -16.04 -23.61 -5.37
N GLY A 159 -16.13 -24.72 -4.65
CA GLY A 159 -15.83 -24.78 -3.22
C GLY A 159 -14.38 -24.41 -2.90
N LEU A 160 -13.42 -25.00 -3.63
CA LEU A 160 -11.99 -24.71 -3.44
C LEU A 160 -11.64 -23.24 -3.74
N ALA A 161 -12.18 -22.69 -4.83
CA ALA A 161 -11.96 -21.28 -5.18
C ALA A 161 -12.56 -20.33 -4.13
N SER A 162 -13.75 -20.67 -3.59
CA SER A 162 -14.39 -19.90 -2.52
C SER A 162 -13.57 -19.92 -1.24
N LEU A 163 -13.08 -21.10 -0.85
CA LEU A 163 -12.25 -21.25 0.34
C LEU A 163 -10.89 -20.51 0.18
N ALA A 164 -10.26 -20.63 -0.99
CA ALA A 164 -9.04 -19.90 -1.31
C ALA A 164 -9.26 -18.38 -1.26
N ALA A 165 -10.35 -17.87 -1.85
CA ALA A 165 -10.69 -16.46 -1.81
C ALA A 165 -10.86 -15.95 -0.36
N ALA A 166 -11.54 -16.72 0.48
CA ALA A 166 -11.77 -16.40 1.89
C ALA A 166 -10.48 -16.38 2.73
N TYR A 167 -9.55 -17.32 2.47
CA TYR A 167 -8.27 -17.41 3.17
C TYR A 167 -7.16 -16.51 2.59
N LEU A 168 -7.37 -15.92 1.40
CA LEU A 168 -6.44 -14.95 0.82
C LEU A 168 -6.77 -13.52 1.21
N HIS A 169 -8.06 -13.16 1.31
CA HIS A 169 -8.47 -11.80 1.62
C HIS A 169 -9.93 -11.73 2.11
N TYR A 170 -10.24 -10.91 3.11
CA TYR A 170 -11.61 -10.79 3.64
C TYR A 170 -12.62 -10.27 2.60
N TYR A 171 -12.22 -9.41 1.67
CA TYR A 171 -13.08 -9.03 0.54
C TYR A 171 -13.38 -10.24 -0.38
N GLY A 172 -12.46 -11.20 -0.47
CA GLY A 172 -12.69 -12.46 -1.16
C GLY A 172 -13.78 -13.32 -0.49
N LEU A 173 -13.83 -13.33 0.85
CA LEU A 173 -14.92 -13.97 1.61
C LEU A 173 -16.26 -13.31 1.30
N ILE A 174 -16.33 -11.98 1.28
CA ILE A 174 -17.55 -11.23 0.94
C ILE A 174 -17.99 -11.53 -0.50
N ALA A 175 -17.05 -11.52 -1.45
CA ALA A 175 -17.34 -11.86 -2.85
C ALA A 175 -17.84 -13.31 -3.02
N ALA A 176 -17.26 -14.26 -2.28
CA ALA A 176 -17.74 -15.64 -2.25
C ALA A 176 -19.17 -15.71 -1.69
N PHE A 177 -19.47 -15.00 -0.61
CA PHE A 177 -20.83 -14.91 -0.05
C PHE A 177 -21.85 -14.44 -1.10
N PHE A 178 -21.59 -13.34 -1.81
CA PHE A 178 -22.50 -12.84 -2.85
C PHE A 178 -22.61 -13.82 -4.02
N THR A 179 -21.54 -14.55 -4.35
CA THR A 179 -21.58 -15.59 -5.38
C THR A 179 -22.49 -16.74 -4.95
N TYR A 180 -22.36 -17.23 -3.72
CA TYR A 180 -23.25 -18.28 -3.16
C TYR A 180 -24.70 -17.82 -3.12
N LEU A 181 -24.95 -16.58 -2.70
CA LEU A 181 -26.31 -16.01 -2.64
C LEU A 181 -26.95 -15.97 -4.04
N PHE A 182 -26.25 -15.51 -5.07
CA PHE A 182 -26.76 -15.51 -6.44
C PHE A 182 -27.03 -16.92 -6.96
N VAL A 183 -26.07 -17.83 -6.75
CA VAL A 183 -26.20 -19.24 -7.15
C VAL A 183 -27.39 -19.88 -6.45
N PHE A 184 -27.61 -19.62 -5.17
CA PHE A 184 -28.74 -20.12 -4.40
C PHE A 184 -30.09 -19.68 -4.99
N VAL A 185 -30.24 -18.36 -5.21
CA VAL A 185 -31.47 -17.80 -5.80
C VAL A 185 -31.71 -18.38 -7.18
N TRP A 186 -30.66 -18.55 -7.99
CA TRP A 186 -30.80 -19.16 -9.32
C TRP A 186 -31.24 -20.63 -9.24
N ILE A 187 -30.67 -21.43 -8.34
CA ILE A 187 -31.04 -22.84 -8.12
C ILE A 187 -32.48 -22.93 -7.65
N LEU A 188 -32.89 -22.13 -6.67
CA LEU A 188 -34.27 -22.11 -6.18
C LEU A 188 -35.30 -21.82 -7.30
N ALA A 189 -34.94 -20.87 -8.19
CA ALA A 189 -35.84 -20.44 -9.26
C ALA A 189 -35.94 -21.44 -10.44
N LYS A 190 -34.84 -22.15 -10.76
CA LYS A 190 -34.73 -22.85 -12.04
C LYS A 190 -34.09 -24.25 -12.00
N LYS A 191 -33.45 -24.66 -10.88
CA LYS A 191 -32.55 -25.83 -10.82
C LYS A 191 -32.59 -26.55 -9.46
N ARG A 192 -33.78 -26.68 -8.86
CA ARG A 192 -33.95 -27.21 -7.49
C ARG A 192 -33.33 -28.58 -7.27
N GLU A 193 -33.19 -29.39 -8.33
CA GLU A 193 -32.51 -30.69 -8.30
C GLU A 193 -31.02 -30.58 -7.90
N GLN A 194 -30.43 -29.40 -7.98
CA GLN A 194 -29.02 -29.14 -7.63
C GLN A 194 -28.82 -28.67 -6.18
N LEU A 195 -29.91 -28.51 -5.41
CA LEU A 195 -29.82 -28.05 -4.00
C LEU A 195 -28.92 -28.94 -3.16
N ARG A 196 -28.94 -30.27 -3.38
CA ARG A 196 -28.06 -31.18 -2.64
C ARG A 196 -26.59 -30.89 -2.90
N ALA A 197 -26.16 -30.68 -4.14
CA ALA A 197 -24.78 -30.36 -4.49
C ALA A 197 -24.39 -29.01 -3.94
N TYR A 198 -25.28 -28.01 -4.02
CA TYR A 198 -25.08 -26.68 -3.44
C TYR A 198 -24.82 -26.73 -1.94
N TRP A 199 -25.68 -27.43 -1.16
CA TRP A 199 -25.54 -27.53 0.28
C TRP A 199 -24.30 -28.32 0.70
N ILE A 200 -23.96 -29.40 -0.01
CA ILE A 200 -22.73 -30.16 0.25
C ILE A 200 -21.49 -29.25 0.05
N THR A 201 -21.44 -28.50 -1.06
CA THR A 201 -20.32 -27.61 -1.38
C THR A 201 -20.27 -26.48 -0.38
N GLY A 202 -21.39 -25.83 -0.05
CA GLY A 202 -21.45 -24.76 0.93
C GLY A 202 -21.04 -25.22 2.33
N ALA A 203 -21.53 -26.37 2.78
CA ALA A 203 -21.15 -26.97 4.05
C ALA A 203 -19.63 -27.26 4.11
N ALA A 204 -19.06 -27.81 3.03
CA ALA A 204 -17.62 -28.06 2.95
C ALA A 204 -16.79 -26.77 3.05
N VAL A 205 -17.25 -25.68 2.43
CA VAL A 205 -16.58 -24.36 2.56
C VAL A 205 -16.71 -23.82 3.97
N VAL A 206 -17.90 -23.88 4.58
CA VAL A 206 -18.11 -23.43 5.97
C VAL A 206 -17.23 -24.24 6.93
N VAL A 207 -17.25 -25.57 6.84
CA VAL A 207 -16.40 -26.44 7.67
C VAL A 207 -14.91 -26.14 7.45
N GLY A 208 -14.49 -25.95 6.20
CA GLY A 208 -13.10 -25.58 5.88
C GLY A 208 -12.69 -24.20 6.41
N TYR A 209 -13.64 -23.29 6.62
CA TYR A 209 -13.37 -21.95 7.15
C TYR A 209 -13.57 -21.85 8.68
N LEU A 210 -14.22 -22.83 9.32
CA LEU A 210 -14.47 -22.84 10.78
C LEU A 210 -13.19 -22.56 11.61
N PRO A 211 -12.01 -23.14 11.30
CA PRO A 211 -10.80 -22.87 12.07
C PRO A 211 -10.43 -21.39 12.14
N TRP A 212 -10.80 -20.60 11.12
CA TRP A 212 -10.49 -19.17 11.04
C TRP A 212 -11.65 -18.25 11.45
N LEU A 213 -12.86 -18.79 11.56
CA LEU A 213 -14.07 -18.02 11.87
C LEU A 213 -13.97 -17.32 13.24
N GLY A 214 -13.45 -18.02 14.26
CA GLY A 214 -13.24 -17.45 15.58
C GLY A 214 -12.25 -16.28 15.58
N VAL A 215 -11.22 -16.37 14.74
CA VAL A 215 -10.24 -15.27 14.54
C VAL A 215 -10.93 -14.08 13.87
N LEU A 216 -11.70 -14.30 12.80
CA LEU A 216 -12.44 -13.24 12.11
C LEU A 216 -13.39 -12.51 13.05
N ILE A 217 -14.17 -13.25 13.87
CA ILE A 217 -15.09 -12.66 14.84
C ILE A 217 -14.32 -11.80 15.85
N ARG A 218 -13.23 -12.33 16.42
CA ARG A 218 -12.40 -11.57 17.35
C ARG A 218 -11.82 -10.32 16.70
N GLN A 219 -11.21 -10.42 15.53
CA GLN A 219 -10.68 -9.27 14.81
C GLN A 219 -11.74 -8.20 14.52
N THR A 220 -12.98 -8.61 14.21
CA THR A 220 -14.08 -7.67 13.98
C THR A 220 -14.55 -6.98 15.26
N LEU A 221 -14.46 -7.64 16.42
CA LEU A 221 -14.85 -7.09 17.72
C LEU A 221 -13.75 -6.25 18.36
N ASP A 222 -12.48 -6.64 18.14
CA ASP A 222 -11.30 -6.00 18.73
C ASP A 222 -10.75 -4.83 17.90
N VAL A 223 -11.38 -4.46 16.81
CA VAL A 223 -10.94 -3.30 16.03
C VAL A 223 -11.19 -2.05 16.85
N ASP A 224 -10.11 -1.55 17.44
CA ASP A 224 -10.10 -0.32 18.22
C ASP A 224 -10.48 0.88 17.35
N ARG A 225 -11.11 1.91 17.95
CA ARG A 225 -11.52 3.15 17.27
C ARG A 225 -10.35 3.95 16.67
N GLY A 226 -9.11 3.49 16.85
CA GLY A 226 -7.87 4.02 16.29
C GLY A 226 -7.35 3.28 15.05
N PHE A 227 -8.20 2.64 14.25
CA PHE A 227 -7.76 2.03 13.00
C PHE A 227 -7.34 3.12 12.00
N TRP A 228 -6.21 2.92 11.31
CA TRP A 228 -5.57 3.91 10.43
C TRP A 228 -6.41 4.38 9.23
N LEU A 229 -7.49 3.68 8.87
CA LEU A 229 -8.39 4.08 7.79
C LEU A 229 -9.46 5.05 8.29
N ALA A 230 -9.63 6.15 7.56
CA ALA A 230 -10.76 7.06 7.74
C ALA A 230 -12.05 6.49 7.13
N PRO A 231 -13.24 6.98 7.53
CA PRO A 231 -14.49 6.65 6.86
C PRO A 231 -14.42 6.99 5.36
N PRO A 232 -14.91 6.09 4.46
CA PRO A 232 -14.77 6.28 3.02
C PRO A 232 -15.53 7.49 2.51
N THR A 233 -14.88 8.25 1.64
CA THR A 233 -15.45 9.35 0.87
C THR A 233 -15.96 8.89 -0.49
N LEU A 234 -16.71 9.75 -1.20
CA LEU A 234 -17.05 9.50 -2.60
C LEU A 234 -15.78 9.41 -3.50
N GLY A 235 -14.75 10.18 -3.16
CA GLY A 235 -13.45 10.14 -3.84
C GLY A 235 -12.82 8.75 -3.78
N ASP A 236 -12.80 8.11 -2.62
CA ASP A 236 -12.26 6.76 -2.44
C ASP A 236 -13.00 5.72 -3.28
N VAL A 237 -14.32 5.87 -3.39
CA VAL A 237 -15.14 4.99 -4.24
C VAL A 237 -14.80 5.19 -5.71
N ILE A 238 -14.62 6.43 -6.18
CA ILE A 238 -14.20 6.73 -7.55
C ILE A 238 -12.79 6.14 -7.80
N VAL A 239 -11.86 6.35 -6.90
CA VAL A 239 -10.50 5.78 -6.98
C VAL A 239 -10.53 4.27 -7.10
N ALA A 240 -11.44 3.57 -6.43
CA ALA A 240 -11.57 2.11 -6.54
C ALA A 240 -11.87 1.63 -7.97
N PHE A 241 -12.62 2.42 -8.77
CA PHE A 241 -12.86 2.10 -10.19
C PHE A 241 -11.68 2.44 -11.10
N TYR A 242 -10.80 3.36 -10.67
CA TYR A 242 -9.56 3.68 -11.38
C TYR A 242 -8.46 2.64 -11.17
N LYS A 243 -8.42 1.98 -10.02
CA LYS A 243 -7.33 1.07 -9.62
C LYS A 243 -6.93 0.03 -10.67
N PRO A 244 -7.83 -0.60 -11.47
CA PRO A 244 -7.42 -1.51 -12.53
C PRO A 244 -6.50 -0.89 -13.60
N PHE A 245 -6.55 0.43 -13.79
CA PHE A 245 -5.83 1.18 -14.82
C PHE A 245 -4.71 2.05 -14.25
N ALA A 246 -4.73 2.31 -12.93
CA ALA A 246 -3.77 3.17 -12.26
C ALA A 246 -2.71 2.36 -11.54
N TYR A 247 -1.48 2.90 -11.55
CA TYR A 247 -0.42 2.35 -10.71
C TYR A 247 -0.50 2.87 -9.28
N LYS A 248 -0.35 4.15 -9.07
CA LYS A 248 -0.52 4.87 -7.80
C LYS A 248 -1.17 6.23 -8.07
N ASP A 249 -1.64 6.88 -7.02
CA ASP A 249 -2.55 8.01 -7.09
C ASP A 249 -1.96 9.32 -7.71
N PHE A 250 -0.70 9.31 -8.24
CA PHE A 250 0.06 10.53 -8.50
C PHE A 250 0.67 10.70 -9.90
N TYR A 251 -0.07 10.42 -10.97
CA TYR A 251 0.44 10.63 -12.33
C TYR A 251 -0.34 11.69 -13.13
N PRO A 252 0.09 12.97 -13.18
CA PRO A 252 -0.63 14.00 -13.94
C PRO A 252 -0.76 13.70 -15.44
N GLY A 253 0.27 13.12 -16.07
CA GLY A 253 0.26 12.86 -17.53
C GLY A 253 -0.46 11.58 -17.94
N ILE A 254 -0.53 10.59 -17.06
CA ILE A 254 -1.19 9.30 -17.32
C ILE A 254 -2.66 9.34 -16.94
N SER A 255 -3.08 10.27 -16.11
CA SER A 255 -4.47 10.41 -15.65
C SER A 255 -5.48 10.47 -16.80
N THR A 256 -5.15 11.14 -17.91
CA THR A 256 -6.02 11.24 -19.10
C THR A 256 -6.21 9.89 -19.78
N ALA A 257 -5.12 9.13 -20.02
CA ALA A 257 -5.21 7.80 -20.63
C ALA A 257 -5.94 6.79 -19.71
N MET A 258 -5.68 6.85 -18.41
CA MET A 258 -6.38 6.04 -17.40
C MET A 258 -7.88 6.38 -17.34
N SER A 259 -8.22 7.68 -17.36
CA SER A 259 -9.61 8.13 -17.41
C SER A 259 -10.31 7.67 -18.68
N ALA A 260 -9.63 7.74 -19.82
CA ALA A 260 -10.14 7.24 -21.09
C ALA A 260 -10.32 5.71 -21.07
N ALA A 261 -9.39 4.96 -20.46
CA ALA A 261 -9.50 3.51 -20.31
C ALA A 261 -10.68 3.11 -19.39
N LEU A 262 -10.88 3.82 -18.28
CA LEU A 262 -12.04 3.64 -17.42
C LEU A 262 -13.34 3.98 -18.16
N LEU A 263 -13.42 5.15 -18.81
CA LEU A 263 -14.59 5.57 -19.54
C LEU A 263 -14.94 4.57 -20.66
N LEU A 264 -13.96 4.14 -21.46
CA LEU A 264 -14.14 3.10 -22.46
C LEU A 264 -14.69 1.82 -21.83
N SER A 265 -14.15 1.40 -20.69
CA SER A 265 -14.60 0.22 -19.97
C SER A 265 -16.06 0.34 -19.52
N LEU A 266 -16.46 1.48 -18.95
CA LEU A 266 -17.84 1.73 -18.53
C LEU A 266 -18.80 1.75 -19.73
N ILE A 267 -18.42 2.39 -20.84
CA ILE A 267 -19.20 2.37 -22.10
C ILE A 267 -19.38 0.93 -22.61
N LEU A 268 -18.32 0.13 -22.57
CA LEU A 268 -18.37 -1.28 -22.98
C LEU A 268 -19.27 -2.12 -22.07
N ILE A 269 -19.21 -1.91 -20.77
CA ILE A 269 -20.04 -2.62 -19.79
C ILE A 269 -21.52 -2.29 -20.04
N VAL A 270 -21.87 -1.00 -20.09
CA VAL A 270 -23.26 -0.56 -20.29
C VAL A 270 -23.75 -0.97 -21.69
N GLY A 271 -22.96 -0.73 -22.73
CA GLY A 271 -23.27 -1.14 -24.09
C GLY A 271 -23.45 -2.64 -24.24
N GLY A 272 -22.58 -3.43 -23.58
CA GLY A 272 -22.67 -4.89 -23.54
C GLY A 272 -23.96 -5.39 -22.92
N LEU A 273 -24.39 -4.82 -21.79
CA LEU A 273 -25.66 -5.15 -21.14
C LEU A 273 -26.87 -4.81 -22.01
N VAL A 274 -26.87 -3.61 -22.61
CA VAL A 274 -27.95 -3.16 -23.53
C VAL A 274 -28.06 -4.08 -24.75
N LEU A 275 -26.91 -4.40 -25.36
CA LEU A 275 -26.87 -5.28 -26.53
C LEU A 275 -27.26 -6.72 -26.18
N ALA A 276 -26.81 -7.26 -25.04
CA ALA A 276 -27.21 -8.58 -24.57
C ALA A 276 -28.72 -8.65 -24.34
N LYS A 277 -29.32 -7.62 -23.74
CA LYS A 277 -30.77 -7.52 -23.52
C LYS A 277 -31.53 -7.44 -24.85
N ARG A 278 -31.11 -6.55 -25.78
CA ARG A 278 -31.75 -6.36 -27.10
C ARG A 278 -31.70 -7.62 -27.97
N ARG A 279 -30.58 -8.36 -27.91
CA ARG A 279 -30.39 -9.61 -28.68
C ARG A 279 -30.93 -10.84 -27.99
N LYS A 280 -31.55 -10.68 -26.83
CA LYS A 280 -32.04 -11.80 -25.99
C LYS A 280 -30.92 -12.83 -25.69
N ALA A 281 -29.68 -12.37 -25.54
CA ALA A 281 -28.51 -13.18 -25.21
C ALA A 281 -28.52 -13.52 -23.71
N GLU A 282 -29.45 -14.39 -23.31
CA GLU A 282 -29.75 -14.70 -21.92
C GLU A 282 -28.52 -15.16 -21.11
N LYS A 283 -27.63 -15.91 -21.75
CA LYS A 283 -26.43 -16.43 -21.11
C LYS A 283 -25.47 -15.30 -20.70
N GLU A 284 -25.15 -14.42 -21.64
CA GLU A 284 -24.29 -13.27 -21.44
C GLU A 284 -24.93 -12.32 -20.43
N LEU A 285 -26.23 -12.07 -20.53
CA LEU A 285 -26.94 -11.18 -19.61
C LEU A 285 -26.93 -11.73 -18.18
N LYS A 286 -27.28 -13.01 -17.98
CA LYS A 286 -27.28 -13.66 -16.66
C LYS A 286 -25.89 -13.65 -16.03
N PHE A 287 -24.86 -13.92 -16.82
CA PHE A 287 -23.49 -13.90 -16.31
C PHE A 287 -23.02 -12.47 -15.98
N SER A 288 -23.35 -11.48 -16.81
CA SER A 288 -23.07 -10.07 -16.49
C SER A 288 -23.77 -9.61 -15.21
N LEU A 289 -25.01 -10.03 -15.01
CA LEU A 289 -25.75 -9.72 -13.77
C LEU A 289 -25.11 -10.37 -12.55
N LEU A 290 -24.60 -11.60 -12.66
CA LEU A 290 -23.85 -12.25 -11.59
C LEU A 290 -22.57 -11.47 -11.27
N LEU A 291 -21.78 -11.10 -12.28
CA LEU A 291 -20.55 -10.31 -12.09
C LEU A 291 -20.83 -8.98 -11.39
N LEU A 292 -21.86 -8.25 -11.87
CA LEU A 292 -22.28 -6.98 -11.26
C LEU A 292 -22.78 -7.17 -9.83
N PHE A 293 -23.59 -8.18 -9.58
CA PHE A 293 -24.13 -8.45 -8.25
C PHE A 293 -23.01 -8.73 -7.24
N VAL A 294 -22.02 -9.53 -7.62
CA VAL A 294 -20.87 -9.82 -6.73
C VAL A 294 -20.01 -8.60 -6.55
N TYR A 295 -19.66 -7.88 -7.64
CA TYR A 295 -18.80 -6.69 -7.56
C TYR A 295 -19.44 -5.57 -6.73
N ILE A 296 -20.66 -5.18 -7.09
CA ILE A 296 -21.40 -4.09 -6.40
C ILE A 296 -21.80 -4.53 -4.98
N GLY A 297 -22.19 -5.80 -4.79
CA GLY A 297 -22.48 -6.35 -3.47
C GLY A 297 -21.27 -6.27 -2.53
N THR A 298 -20.09 -6.63 -3.02
CA THR A 298 -18.85 -6.52 -2.24
C THR A 298 -18.50 -5.07 -1.92
N LEU A 299 -18.57 -4.18 -2.91
CA LEU A 299 -18.35 -2.74 -2.74
C LEU A 299 -19.33 -2.16 -1.70
N PHE A 300 -20.63 -2.42 -1.86
CA PHE A 300 -21.65 -1.90 -0.96
C PHE A 300 -21.48 -2.45 0.47
N ALA A 301 -21.23 -3.74 0.63
CA ALA A 301 -21.05 -4.36 1.95
C ALA A 301 -19.84 -3.76 2.68
N THR A 302 -18.72 -3.53 1.98
CA THR A 302 -17.50 -2.96 2.59
C THR A 302 -17.68 -1.48 2.95
N ILE A 303 -18.39 -0.69 2.14
CA ILE A 303 -18.76 0.69 2.48
C ILE A 303 -19.71 0.69 3.67
N LEU A 304 -20.75 -0.15 3.66
CA LEU A 304 -21.73 -0.21 4.74
C LEU A 304 -21.07 -0.54 6.09
N VAL A 305 -20.20 -1.56 6.12
CA VAL A 305 -19.43 -1.92 7.33
C VAL A 305 -18.56 -0.75 7.77
N SER A 306 -17.92 -0.05 6.82
CA SER A 306 -17.06 1.09 7.12
C SER A 306 -17.79 2.28 7.73
N LEU A 307 -19.04 2.50 7.33
CA LEU A 307 -19.86 3.61 7.84
C LEU A 307 -20.56 3.27 9.17
N VAL A 308 -20.86 1.98 9.41
CA VAL A 308 -21.69 1.56 10.55
C VAL A 308 -20.85 1.02 11.71
N MET A 309 -19.72 0.40 11.43
CA MET A 309 -18.91 -0.30 12.43
C MET A 309 -17.48 0.28 12.50
N VAL A 310 -16.64 -0.12 11.58
CA VAL A 310 -15.21 0.23 11.56
C VAL A 310 -14.79 0.48 10.12
N PRO A 311 -14.00 1.53 9.83
CA PRO A 311 -13.51 1.80 8.50
C PRO A 311 -12.65 0.65 7.98
N ILE A 312 -13.20 -0.17 7.09
CA ILE A 312 -12.48 -1.26 6.42
C ILE A 312 -12.34 -1.03 4.92
N PHE A 313 -13.05 -0.01 4.37
CA PHE A 313 -13.02 0.26 2.95
C PHE A 313 -11.69 0.91 2.56
N TYR A 314 -10.98 0.22 1.70
CA TYR A 314 -9.78 0.72 1.06
C TYR A 314 -9.81 0.34 -0.43
N SER A 315 -9.61 1.34 -1.31
CA SER A 315 -9.73 1.14 -2.77
C SER A 315 -8.87 -0.01 -3.31
N ARG A 316 -7.68 -0.20 -2.74
CA ARG A 316 -6.77 -1.30 -3.07
C ARG A 316 -7.35 -2.67 -2.74
N TYR A 317 -8.13 -2.81 -1.66
CA TYR A 317 -8.68 -4.10 -1.24
C TYR A 317 -9.79 -4.58 -2.19
N LEU A 318 -10.51 -3.65 -2.85
CA LEU A 318 -11.50 -4.00 -3.87
C LEU A 318 -10.86 -4.65 -5.12
N MET A 319 -9.54 -4.50 -5.30
CA MET A 319 -8.81 -5.14 -6.42
C MET A 319 -9.00 -6.65 -6.48
N VAL A 320 -9.30 -7.32 -5.38
CA VAL A 320 -9.62 -8.77 -5.41
C VAL A 320 -10.81 -9.09 -6.34
N CYS A 321 -11.68 -8.12 -6.57
CA CYS A 321 -12.81 -8.21 -7.50
C CYS A 321 -12.50 -7.69 -8.92
N ALA A 322 -11.27 -7.23 -9.20
CA ALA A 322 -10.91 -6.64 -10.51
C ALA A 322 -11.18 -7.59 -11.68
N GLY A 323 -10.96 -8.91 -11.50
CA GLY A 323 -11.26 -9.89 -12.53
C GLY A 323 -12.72 -9.91 -12.96
N LEU A 324 -13.65 -9.58 -12.07
CA LEU A 324 -15.09 -9.49 -12.37
C LEU A 324 -15.38 -8.24 -13.22
N PHE A 325 -14.83 -7.10 -12.84
CA PHE A 325 -14.93 -5.86 -13.61
C PHE A 325 -14.33 -6.02 -15.02
N LEU A 326 -13.13 -6.59 -15.12
CA LEU A 326 -12.47 -6.84 -16.40
C LEU A 326 -13.27 -7.82 -17.28
N PHE A 327 -13.91 -8.80 -16.66
CA PHE A 327 -14.77 -9.73 -17.42
C PHE A 327 -16.01 -9.03 -17.99
N LEU A 328 -16.58 -8.06 -17.30
CA LEU A 328 -17.66 -7.24 -17.87
C LEU A 328 -17.19 -6.48 -19.11
N VAL A 329 -15.96 -5.93 -19.09
CA VAL A 329 -15.33 -5.31 -20.29
C VAL A 329 -15.20 -6.34 -21.42
N VAL A 330 -14.75 -7.56 -21.14
CA VAL A 330 -14.65 -8.67 -22.11
C VAL A 330 -16.01 -8.95 -22.78
N LEU A 331 -17.09 -9.04 -22.00
CA LEU A 331 -18.44 -9.26 -22.53
C LEU A 331 -18.92 -8.06 -23.35
N GLY A 332 -18.56 -6.85 -22.95
CA GLY A 332 -18.80 -5.62 -23.72
C GLY A 332 -18.15 -5.69 -25.10
N ILE A 333 -16.85 -5.96 -25.18
CA ILE A 333 -16.12 -6.11 -26.44
C ILE A 333 -16.72 -7.23 -27.30
N ARG A 334 -17.00 -8.38 -26.66
CA ARG A 334 -17.60 -9.53 -27.36
C ARG A 334 -18.95 -9.20 -27.99
N SER A 335 -19.75 -8.33 -27.38
CA SER A 335 -21.09 -7.98 -27.83
C SER A 335 -21.11 -7.05 -29.05
N LEU A 336 -19.98 -6.43 -29.40
CA LEU A 336 -19.88 -5.55 -30.55
C LEU A 336 -20.13 -6.29 -31.89
N PRO A 337 -20.73 -5.61 -32.87
CA PRO A 337 -21.07 -6.23 -34.16
C PRO A 337 -19.82 -6.47 -35.03
N GLY A 338 -19.92 -7.47 -35.90
CA GLY A 338 -18.87 -7.76 -36.87
C GLY A 338 -17.63 -8.42 -36.30
N LYS A 339 -16.56 -8.44 -37.08
CA LYS A 339 -15.25 -9.01 -36.70
C LYS A 339 -14.20 -7.90 -36.44
N VAL A 340 -14.31 -6.79 -37.13
CA VAL A 340 -13.33 -5.69 -37.11
C VAL A 340 -13.50 -4.83 -35.87
N LEU A 341 -14.72 -4.39 -35.56
CA LEU A 341 -14.98 -3.49 -34.44
C LEU A 341 -14.49 -4.02 -33.08
N PRO A 342 -14.73 -5.31 -32.71
CA PRO A 342 -14.14 -5.85 -31.48
C PRO A 342 -12.61 -5.82 -31.43
N LEU A 343 -11.94 -6.00 -32.59
CA LEU A 343 -10.47 -5.93 -32.67
C LEU A 343 -9.97 -4.50 -32.54
N LEU A 344 -10.63 -3.53 -33.17
CA LEU A 344 -10.28 -2.11 -33.05
C LEU A 344 -10.45 -1.63 -31.59
N VAL A 345 -11.55 -2.01 -30.94
CA VAL A 345 -11.80 -1.62 -29.56
C VAL A 345 -10.82 -2.30 -28.60
N LEU A 346 -10.49 -3.57 -28.82
CA LEU A 346 -9.43 -4.25 -28.05
C LEU A 346 -8.06 -3.59 -28.27
N GLY A 347 -7.74 -3.18 -29.50
CA GLY A 347 -6.54 -2.42 -29.82
C GLY A 347 -6.50 -1.06 -29.12
N ALA A 348 -7.63 -0.33 -29.11
CA ALA A 348 -7.76 0.92 -28.36
C ALA A 348 -7.57 0.72 -26.86
N TYR A 349 -8.18 -0.32 -26.28
CA TYR A 349 -7.98 -0.67 -24.88
C TYR A 349 -6.50 -0.95 -24.57
N ALA A 350 -5.84 -1.76 -25.39
CA ALA A 350 -4.42 -2.05 -25.25
C ALA A 350 -3.56 -0.78 -25.37
N LEU A 351 -3.85 0.09 -26.36
CA LEU A 351 -3.12 1.33 -26.59
C LEU A 351 -3.24 2.31 -25.41
N LEU A 352 -4.42 2.47 -24.83
CA LEU A 352 -4.63 3.32 -23.66
C LEU A 352 -3.84 2.84 -22.44
N ASN A 353 -3.62 1.54 -22.30
CA ASN A 353 -2.92 0.95 -21.18
C ASN A 353 -1.41 0.75 -21.40
N ILE A 354 -0.93 0.82 -22.67
CA ILE A 354 0.47 0.49 -23.01
C ILE A 354 1.48 1.43 -22.33
N PHE A 355 1.12 2.70 -22.14
CA PHE A 355 1.99 3.65 -21.46
C PHE A 355 2.13 3.32 -19.98
N ALA A 356 1.03 2.97 -19.30
CA ALA A 356 1.08 2.53 -17.92
C ALA A 356 1.89 1.23 -17.78
N ILE A 357 1.72 0.26 -18.68
CA ILE A 357 2.50 -0.97 -18.73
C ILE A 357 3.99 -0.68 -18.96
N LYS A 358 4.32 0.21 -19.93
CA LYS A 358 5.69 0.64 -20.16
C LYS A 358 6.32 1.20 -18.88
N ASN A 359 5.59 2.05 -18.18
CA ASN A 359 6.11 2.66 -16.95
C ASN A 359 6.38 1.64 -15.85
N VAL A 360 5.55 0.62 -15.71
CA VAL A 360 5.83 -0.49 -14.77
C VAL A 360 7.20 -1.14 -15.03
N TYR A 361 7.62 -1.24 -16.28
CA TYR A 361 8.91 -1.82 -16.63
C TYR A 361 10.09 -0.85 -16.58
N THR A 362 9.85 0.46 -16.64
CA THR A 362 10.91 1.46 -16.85
C THR A 362 11.08 2.45 -15.72
N GLN A 363 10.11 2.56 -14.82
CA GLN A 363 10.12 3.50 -13.72
C GLN A 363 10.11 2.77 -12.38
N GLN A 364 10.64 3.41 -11.34
CA GLN A 364 10.56 2.95 -9.96
C GLN A 364 9.47 3.74 -9.22
N PHE A 365 8.61 3.01 -8.53
CA PHE A 365 7.46 3.55 -7.80
C PHE A 365 7.52 3.22 -6.31
N ASN A 366 8.20 2.14 -5.95
CA ASN A 366 8.38 1.76 -4.56
C ASN A 366 9.46 2.63 -3.89
N HIS A 367 9.46 2.60 -2.57
CA HIS A 367 10.41 3.32 -1.75
C HIS A 367 11.86 2.91 -2.11
N PRO A 368 12.80 3.84 -2.22
CA PRO A 368 14.12 3.59 -2.85
C PRO A 368 15.14 2.86 -1.96
N MET A 369 14.73 1.96 -1.07
CA MET A 369 15.66 1.24 -0.17
C MET A 369 16.67 0.36 -0.93
N LYS A 370 16.29 -0.15 -2.10
CA LYS A 370 17.22 -0.88 -2.97
C LYS A 370 18.37 0.00 -3.45
N ASN A 371 18.09 1.26 -3.77
CA ASN A 371 19.09 2.24 -4.18
C ASN A 371 20.04 2.53 -3.00
N VAL A 372 19.47 2.69 -1.79
CA VAL A 372 20.27 2.80 -0.54
C VAL A 372 21.19 1.60 -0.39
N ALA A 373 20.64 0.40 -0.52
CA ALA A 373 21.43 -0.83 -0.33
C ALA A 373 22.51 -1.03 -1.40
N GLN A 374 22.27 -0.59 -2.63
CA GLN A 374 23.26 -0.67 -3.69
C GLN A 374 24.43 0.31 -3.46
N ASP A 375 24.13 1.52 -3.00
CA ASP A 375 25.12 2.55 -2.73
C ASP A 375 25.97 2.24 -1.47
N LEU A 376 25.30 1.73 -0.42
CA LEU A 376 25.94 1.47 0.87
C LEU A 376 26.42 0.00 1.05
N ARG A 377 26.41 -0.79 0.00
CA ARG A 377 26.72 -2.23 0.05
C ARG A 377 28.07 -2.52 0.69
N ASP A 378 29.06 -1.72 0.35
CA ASP A 378 30.46 -1.89 0.80
C ASP A 378 30.76 -1.03 2.04
N GLU A 379 29.85 -0.14 2.44
CA GLU A 379 30.01 0.75 3.59
C GLU A 379 29.41 0.15 4.87
N ILE A 380 28.26 -0.53 4.78
CA ILE A 380 27.59 -1.17 5.93
C ILE A 380 28.13 -2.60 6.07
N GLN A 381 28.96 -2.82 7.09
CA GLN A 381 29.62 -4.09 7.35
C GLN A 381 28.80 -4.99 8.29
N PRO A 382 29.08 -6.31 8.31
CA PRO A 382 28.50 -7.21 9.31
C PRO A 382 28.77 -6.74 10.73
N GLY A 383 27.70 -6.58 11.52
CA GLY A 383 27.77 -6.10 12.90
C GLY A 383 27.72 -4.58 13.05
N ASP A 384 27.66 -3.80 11.95
CA ASP A 384 27.36 -2.39 12.05
C ASP A 384 25.93 -2.17 12.57
N LEU A 385 25.74 -1.13 13.38
CA LEU A 385 24.45 -0.76 13.91
C LEU A 385 23.70 0.13 12.92
N VAL A 386 22.49 -0.28 12.55
CA VAL A 386 21.54 0.50 11.76
C VAL A 386 20.34 0.87 12.64
N ILE A 387 20.10 2.16 12.81
CA ILE A 387 18.97 2.71 13.56
C ILE A 387 17.90 3.16 12.57
N THR A 388 16.65 2.76 12.83
CA THR A 388 15.46 3.21 12.08
C THR A 388 14.39 3.70 13.06
N SER A 389 13.59 4.69 12.65
CA SER A 389 12.56 5.27 13.53
C SER A 389 11.14 5.18 12.95
N ASP A 390 11.00 4.58 11.79
CA ASP A 390 9.70 4.41 11.10
C ASP A 390 9.60 3.04 10.44
N SER A 391 8.37 2.59 10.20
CA SER A 391 8.10 1.28 9.61
C SER A 391 8.44 1.20 8.12
N TYR A 392 8.42 2.33 7.40
CA TYR A 392 8.78 2.37 5.97
C TYR A 392 10.25 2.11 5.74
N SER A 393 11.11 2.51 6.68
CA SER A 393 12.55 2.23 6.65
C SER A 393 12.91 0.87 7.26
N LEU A 394 12.32 0.50 8.40
CA LEU A 394 12.70 -0.71 9.15
C LEU A 394 12.59 -2.01 8.35
N GLY A 395 11.39 -2.32 7.84
CA GLY A 395 11.17 -3.58 7.14
C GLY A 395 12.08 -3.77 5.94
N PRO A 396 12.16 -2.79 5.01
CA PRO A 396 13.10 -2.84 3.90
C PRO A 396 14.57 -2.87 4.35
N ALA A 397 14.98 -2.13 5.39
CA ALA A 397 16.35 -2.19 5.90
C ALA A 397 16.71 -3.59 6.41
N MET A 398 15.82 -4.25 7.14
CA MET A 398 16.01 -5.63 7.58
C MET A 398 16.15 -6.62 6.41
N TYR A 399 15.50 -6.34 5.29
CA TYR A 399 15.62 -7.18 4.10
C TYR A 399 16.95 -6.95 3.38
N TYR A 400 17.36 -5.68 3.17
CA TYR A 400 18.54 -5.34 2.38
C TYR A 400 19.85 -5.37 3.15
N PHE A 401 19.83 -5.17 4.48
CA PHE A 401 20.99 -5.21 5.37
C PHE A 401 20.87 -6.32 6.43
N PRO A 402 20.69 -7.60 5.99
CA PRO A 402 20.50 -8.71 6.93
C PRO A 402 21.72 -9.03 7.79
N GLN A 403 22.89 -8.45 7.46
CA GLN A 403 24.13 -8.61 8.19
C GLN A 403 24.33 -7.57 9.30
N ALA A 404 23.59 -6.46 9.26
CA ALA A 404 23.70 -5.38 10.22
C ALA A 404 22.87 -5.66 11.49
N GLU A 405 23.30 -5.14 12.61
CA GLU A 405 22.51 -5.08 13.82
C GLU A 405 21.48 -3.96 13.69
N GLN A 406 20.20 -4.23 13.98
CA GLN A 406 19.11 -3.29 13.75
C GLN A 406 18.58 -2.77 15.09
N TYR A 407 18.34 -1.46 15.17
CA TYR A 407 17.63 -0.84 16.27
C TYR A 407 16.43 -0.02 15.75
N TYR A 408 15.29 -0.21 16.39
CA TYR A 408 14.05 0.45 16.00
C TYR A 408 13.45 1.25 17.18
N THR A 409 13.18 2.51 16.94
CA THR A 409 12.62 3.43 17.93
C THR A 409 11.15 3.77 17.67
N GLY A 410 10.45 2.95 16.91
CA GLY A 410 9.10 3.23 16.42
C GLY A 410 8.05 3.47 17.50
N ASN A 411 6.96 4.07 17.09
CA ASN A 411 5.85 4.44 17.97
C ASN A 411 5.05 3.20 18.42
N SER A 412 4.53 3.23 19.63
CA SER A 412 3.74 2.12 20.23
C SER A 412 2.49 1.74 19.42
N GLN A 413 2.03 2.57 18.49
CA GLN A 413 0.93 2.27 17.58
C GLN A 413 1.26 1.17 16.55
N GLU A 414 2.55 0.91 16.30
CA GLU A 414 3.02 -0.13 15.38
C GLU A 414 3.33 -1.47 16.05
N ARG A 415 2.90 -1.69 17.28
CA ARG A 415 3.12 -2.94 18.06
C ARG A 415 2.79 -4.23 17.32
N ARG A 416 1.88 -4.18 16.34
CA ARG A 416 1.59 -5.34 15.48
C ARG A 416 2.81 -5.76 14.66
N PHE A 417 3.56 -4.77 14.16
CA PHE A 417 4.76 -5.00 13.39
C PHE A 417 5.88 -5.60 14.26
N GLU A 418 6.02 -5.12 15.49
CA GLU A 418 7.02 -5.63 16.43
C GLU A 418 6.88 -7.13 16.70
N HIS A 419 5.65 -7.64 16.87
CA HIS A 419 5.42 -9.07 17.10
C HIS A 419 5.84 -9.93 15.92
N VAL A 420 5.70 -9.42 14.71
CA VAL A 420 6.11 -10.11 13.49
C VAL A 420 7.63 -10.07 13.35
N LEU A 421 8.28 -8.98 13.78
CA LEU A 421 9.72 -8.78 13.61
C LEU A 421 10.57 -9.51 14.66
N LYS A 422 10.06 -9.69 15.87
CA LYS A 422 10.83 -10.09 17.07
C LYS A 422 11.70 -11.36 17.04
N PRO A 423 11.59 -12.35 16.17
CA PRO A 423 12.50 -13.51 16.25
C PRO A 423 13.53 -13.59 15.14
N PHE A 424 13.90 -12.50 14.48
CA PHE A 424 14.74 -12.59 13.28
C PHE A 424 16.20 -12.16 13.50
N VAL A 425 17.05 -12.76 12.70
CA VAL A 425 18.40 -12.30 12.40
C VAL A 425 18.28 -11.36 11.19
N PRO A 426 18.81 -10.14 11.25
CA PRO A 426 19.71 -9.59 12.27
C PRO A 426 19.04 -9.36 13.62
N PRO A 427 19.83 -9.26 14.72
CA PRO A 427 19.30 -8.88 16.01
C PRO A 427 18.54 -7.56 15.91
N LEU A 428 17.28 -7.57 16.33
CA LEU A 428 16.44 -6.37 16.36
C LEU A 428 16.25 -5.94 17.81
N HIS A 429 16.74 -4.74 18.12
CA HIS A 429 16.55 -4.10 19.40
C HIS A 429 15.41 -3.09 19.30
N LEU A 430 14.54 -3.06 20.32
CA LEU A 430 13.38 -2.18 20.39
C LEU A 430 13.54 -1.27 21.60
N GLU A 431 13.37 0.00 21.46
CA GLU A 431 13.39 1.12 22.44
C GLU A 431 14.16 0.94 23.77
N GLU A 432 14.20 -0.24 24.35
CA GLU A 432 14.95 -0.58 25.56
C GLU A 432 16.37 -0.97 25.22
N GLY A 433 17.34 -0.43 25.94
CA GLY A 433 18.75 -0.80 25.81
C GLY A 433 19.55 0.02 24.79
N LEU A 434 19.01 1.09 24.21
CA LEU A 434 19.75 1.92 23.25
C LEU A 434 21.08 2.44 23.85
N LYS A 435 21.07 2.88 25.10
CA LYS A 435 22.27 3.36 25.77
C LYS A 435 23.35 2.27 25.90
N GLU A 436 22.95 1.05 26.27
CA GLU A 436 23.85 -0.08 26.35
C GLU A 436 24.38 -0.44 24.95
N LEU A 437 23.50 -0.47 23.95
CA LEU A 437 23.88 -0.72 22.57
C LEU A 437 24.85 0.33 22.01
N LEU A 438 24.58 1.62 22.24
CA LEU A 438 25.47 2.70 21.85
C LEU A 438 26.81 2.63 22.58
N SER A 439 26.86 2.15 23.82
CA SER A 439 28.12 1.98 24.56
C SER A 439 29.04 0.90 23.99
N THR A 440 28.48 -0.03 23.22
CA THR A 440 29.23 -1.12 22.57
C THR A 440 29.66 -0.79 21.14
N HIS A 441 29.11 0.27 20.53
CA HIS A 441 29.37 0.66 19.15
C HIS A 441 30.14 1.99 19.11
N GLN A 442 31.05 2.12 18.14
CA GLN A 442 31.79 3.38 17.87
C GLN A 442 31.15 4.18 16.74
N SER A 443 30.21 3.59 16.00
CA SER A 443 29.47 4.24 14.92
C SER A 443 28.12 3.56 14.72
N PHE A 444 27.19 4.31 14.16
CA PHE A 444 25.92 3.76 13.67
C PHE A 444 25.46 4.47 12.39
N TRP A 445 24.62 3.80 11.63
CA TRP A 445 23.91 4.34 10.48
C TRP A 445 22.48 4.67 10.88
N TYR A 446 22.02 5.87 10.56
CA TYR A 446 20.63 6.27 10.75
C TYR A 446 19.93 6.32 9.40
N ILE A 447 18.87 5.52 9.23
CA ILE A 447 18.02 5.46 8.03
C ILE A 447 16.63 5.89 8.43
N TYR A 448 16.15 6.98 7.84
CA TYR A 448 14.83 7.54 8.12
C TYR A 448 14.16 8.03 6.83
N CYS A 449 12.83 8.25 6.88
CA CYS A 449 12.07 8.72 5.73
C CYS A 449 11.45 10.11 5.96
N ASN A 450 11.03 10.75 4.88
CA ASN A 450 10.38 12.06 4.91
C ASN A 450 8.90 12.02 5.30
N THR A 451 8.37 10.87 5.72
CA THR A 451 7.03 10.79 6.30
C THR A 451 7.12 11.30 7.73
N GLY A 452 6.24 12.15 8.20
CA GLY A 452 6.26 12.72 9.56
C GLY A 452 6.24 11.69 10.72
N LEU A 453 6.40 10.40 10.41
CA LEU A 453 6.50 9.30 11.36
C LEU A 453 7.92 9.09 11.88
N SER A 454 8.96 9.61 11.19
CA SER A 454 10.35 9.45 11.61
C SER A 454 10.66 10.36 12.79
N LYS A 455 11.33 9.82 13.82
CA LYS A 455 11.85 10.60 14.93
C LYS A 455 13.17 11.28 14.53
N SER A 456 13.47 12.44 15.11
CA SER A 456 14.80 13.03 14.98
C SER A 456 15.83 12.14 15.67
N ILE A 457 17.04 12.06 15.12
CA ILE A 457 18.13 11.29 15.75
C ILE A 457 18.41 11.78 17.16
N TRP A 458 18.31 13.08 17.41
CA TRP A 458 18.55 13.68 18.70
C TRP A 458 17.54 13.27 19.76
N SER A 459 16.27 13.09 19.38
CA SER A 459 15.27 12.54 20.28
C SER A 459 15.52 11.05 20.58
N ILE A 460 16.15 10.34 19.63
CA ILE A 460 16.49 8.92 19.77
C ILE A 460 17.65 8.74 20.74
N ILE A 461 18.77 9.45 20.53
CA ILE A 461 19.95 9.37 21.39
C ILE A 461 19.79 10.15 22.71
N LYS A 462 18.66 10.87 22.89
CA LYS A 462 18.30 11.58 24.14
C LYS A 462 19.44 12.40 24.75
N GLY A 463 20.19 13.12 23.92
CA GLY A 463 21.28 13.96 24.39
C GLY A 463 22.50 13.20 24.89
N GLU A 464 22.69 11.93 24.57
CA GLU A 464 23.95 11.25 24.83
C GLU A 464 25.09 12.02 24.14
N PRO A 465 25.99 12.65 24.89
CA PRO A 465 27.02 13.50 24.29
C PRO A 465 28.06 12.69 23.53
N GLY A 466 28.75 13.33 22.62
CA GLY A 466 29.89 12.76 21.91
C GLY A 466 29.58 12.03 20.61
N TRP A 467 28.32 12.02 20.16
CA TRP A 467 27.96 11.51 18.84
C TRP A 467 27.90 12.62 17.80
N GLU A 468 28.66 12.49 16.72
CA GLU A 468 28.72 13.46 15.64
C GLU A 468 28.42 12.82 14.29
N ALA A 469 27.71 13.57 13.43
CA ALA A 469 27.49 13.16 12.05
C ALA A 469 28.80 13.28 11.26
N VAL A 470 29.21 12.22 10.59
CA VAL A 470 30.46 12.18 9.80
C VAL A 470 30.25 12.61 8.36
N LEU A 471 29.04 12.42 7.85
CA LEU A 471 28.69 12.64 6.46
C LEU A 471 27.45 13.52 6.39
N GLU A 472 27.40 14.38 5.37
CA GLU A 472 26.15 15.02 4.97
C GLU A 472 25.07 13.96 4.71
N PRO A 473 23.80 14.22 5.05
CA PRO A 473 22.73 13.29 4.79
C PRO A 473 22.64 12.93 3.30
N ARG A 474 22.72 11.65 2.98
CA ARG A 474 22.50 11.17 1.62
C ARG A 474 21.02 10.94 1.42
N MET A 475 20.42 11.64 0.45
CA MET A 475 19.02 11.49 0.09
C MET A 475 18.84 10.54 -1.07
N TYR A 476 17.92 9.61 -0.92
CA TYR A 476 17.50 8.65 -1.95
C TYR A 476 16.04 8.87 -2.28
N ALA A 477 15.78 9.22 -3.54
CA ALA A 477 14.44 9.47 -4.06
C ALA A 477 14.26 8.78 -5.40
N VAL A 478 13.03 8.41 -5.71
CA VAL A 478 12.62 7.98 -7.05
C VAL A 478 11.46 8.84 -7.52
N PRO A 479 11.36 9.16 -8.82
CA PRO A 479 10.45 10.21 -9.33
C PRO A 479 8.98 10.02 -8.97
N TYR A 480 8.57 8.79 -8.66
CA TYR A 480 7.18 8.43 -8.50
C TYR A 480 6.83 7.85 -7.13
N SER A 481 7.75 7.90 -6.18
CA SER A 481 7.48 7.58 -4.79
C SER A 481 7.44 8.87 -3.95
N PRO A 482 6.39 9.08 -3.14
CA PRO A 482 6.38 10.20 -2.20
C PRO A 482 7.39 9.99 -1.04
N VAL A 483 7.77 8.75 -0.78
CA VAL A 483 8.72 8.40 0.29
C VAL A 483 10.14 8.51 -0.23
N LYS A 484 10.94 9.32 0.46
CA LYS A 484 12.37 9.49 0.25
C LYS A 484 13.08 8.97 1.49
N PHE A 485 14.21 8.29 1.31
CA PHE A 485 15.05 7.88 2.43
C PHE A 485 16.24 8.81 2.56
N MET A 486 16.59 9.10 3.82
CA MET A 486 17.80 9.76 4.20
C MET A 486 18.67 8.80 4.98
N VAL A 487 19.97 8.86 4.71
CA VAL A 487 20.96 8.04 5.38
C VAL A 487 22.08 8.92 5.88
N GLN A 488 22.42 8.77 7.15
CA GLN A 488 23.50 9.49 7.77
C GLN A 488 24.32 8.56 8.67
N LYS A 489 25.62 8.73 8.70
CA LYS A 489 26.51 7.98 9.60
C LYS A 489 26.91 8.86 10.77
N TYR A 490 26.86 8.30 11.96
CA TYR A 490 27.30 8.92 13.20
C TYR A 490 28.48 8.14 13.77
N ILE A 491 29.45 8.86 14.35
CA ILE A 491 30.58 8.29 15.09
C ILE A 491 30.62 8.86 16.51
N TYR A 492 31.13 8.07 17.42
CA TYR A 492 31.39 8.52 18.79
C TYR A 492 32.77 9.16 18.86
N THR A 493 32.82 10.47 19.11
CA THR A 493 34.07 11.23 19.23
C THR A 493 34.53 11.36 20.69
N GLY A 494 33.63 11.14 21.65
CA GLY A 494 33.89 11.32 23.06
C GLY A 494 34.08 12.78 23.48
N GLN A 495 33.94 13.72 22.57
CA GLN A 495 34.03 15.15 22.87
C GLN A 495 32.66 15.69 23.29
N GLU A 496 32.55 16.19 24.50
CA GLU A 496 31.40 17.02 24.88
C GLU A 496 31.50 18.34 24.12
N ASP A 497 30.60 18.59 23.19
CA ASP A 497 30.53 19.90 22.54
C ASP A 497 29.97 20.92 23.54
N THR A 498 30.87 21.72 24.10
CA THR A 498 30.52 22.78 25.06
C THR A 498 29.68 23.91 24.46
N ARG A 499 29.44 23.89 23.14
CA ARG A 499 28.63 24.87 22.40
C ARG A 499 27.22 24.36 22.11
N ARG A 500 26.66 23.53 22.97
CA ARG A 500 25.28 23.04 22.91
C ARG A 500 24.47 23.51 24.10
N GLY A 501 23.19 23.65 23.88
CA GLY A 501 22.24 24.04 24.91
C GLY A 501 20.83 23.47 24.65
N THR A 502 19.91 23.92 25.47
CA THR A 502 18.50 23.51 25.42
C THR A 502 17.65 24.69 24.96
N LEU A 503 16.87 24.46 23.88
CA LEU A 503 15.88 25.42 23.41
C LEU A 503 14.49 24.95 23.81
N ASN A 504 13.84 25.68 24.70
CA ASN A 504 12.46 25.47 25.10
C ASN A 504 11.55 26.33 24.24
N VAL A 505 10.52 25.71 23.64
CA VAL A 505 9.47 26.41 22.87
C VAL A 505 8.16 26.24 23.62
N HIS A 506 7.70 27.32 24.25
CA HIS A 506 6.42 27.35 24.93
C HIS A 506 5.33 27.75 23.94
N ILE A 507 4.44 26.82 23.62
CA ILE A 507 3.43 26.96 22.58
C ILE A 507 2.07 27.16 23.24
N THR A 508 1.38 28.24 22.89
CA THR A 508 0.06 28.58 23.41
C THR A 508 -0.95 28.73 22.27
N GLY A 509 -2.23 28.72 22.60
CA GLY A 509 -3.30 28.92 21.63
C GLY A 509 -3.57 27.70 20.74
N LEU A 510 -3.12 26.53 21.15
CA LEU A 510 -3.40 25.28 20.45
C LEU A 510 -4.88 24.89 20.57
N LYS A 511 -5.45 24.38 19.50
CA LYS A 511 -6.72 23.65 19.55
C LYS A 511 -6.47 22.28 20.19
N PRO A 512 -7.40 21.76 21.02
CA PRO A 512 -7.24 20.43 21.60
C PRO A 512 -7.23 19.34 20.51
N GLY A 513 -6.36 18.36 20.67
CA GLY A 513 -6.18 17.26 19.71
C GLY A 513 -5.22 17.60 18.58
N GLY A 514 -5.00 16.65 17.69
CA GLY A 514 -4.02 16.79 16.63
C GLY A 514 -2.57 16.61 17.12
N ALA A 515 -1.62 17.08 16.33
CA ALA A 515 -0.21 17.08 16.66
C ALA A 515 0.52 18.31 16.12
N VAL A 516 1.59 18.71 16.79
CA VAL A 516 2.44 19.82 16.34
C VAL A 516 3.70 19.28 15.71
N TYR A 517 4.01 19.73 14.49
CA TYR A 517 5.33 19.67 13.91
C TYR A 517 6.15 20.85 14.42
N ALA A 518 7.19 20.58 15.20
CA ALA A 518 8.16 21.58 15.61
C ALA A 518 9.41 21.43 14.73
N VAL A 519 9.71 22.44 13.92
CA VAL A 519 10.71 22.38 12.86
C VAL A 519 11.73 23.49 13.04
N LEU A 520 13.02 23.12 13.04
CA LEU A 520 14.14 24.06 12.99
C LEU A 520 14.87 23.94 11.66
N TYR A 521 15.11 25.07 11.03
CA TYR A 521 15.94 25.20 9.84
C TYR A 521 17.21 25.98 10.19
N ASP A 522 18.36 25.48 9.77
CA ASP A 522 19.62 26.26 9.74
C ASP A 522 19.84 26.86 8.34
N ARG A 523 20.95 27.56 8.16
CA ARG A 523 21.25 28.19 6.86
C ARG A 523 21.52 27.17 5.74
N GLN A 524 21.92 25.94 6.06
CA GLN A 524 22.23 24.88 5.11
C GLN A 524 21.00 24.07 4.75
N SER A 525 20.10 23.85 5.70
CA SER A 525 18.78 23.32 5.43
C SER A 525 17.99 24.40 4.72
N LEU A 526 18.05 24.41 3.41
CA LEU A 526 17.46 25.43 2.57
C LEU A 526 15.99 25.67 2.93
N PHE A 527 15.72 26.92 3.27
CA PHE A 527 14.43 27.34 3.72
C PHE A 527 13.44 27.32 2.54
N TRP A 528 12.50 26.48 2.65
CA TRP A 528 11.23 26.28 1.98
C TRP A 528 11.02 26.93 0.58
N LYS A 529 10.83 26.08 -0.41
CA LYS A 529 10.15 26.40 -1.67
C LYS A 529 8.81 25.68 -1.78
N GLY A 530 7.94 25.83 -0.76
CA GLY A 530 6.63 25.21 -0.70
C GLY A 530 6.58 23.84 0.01
N PRO A 531 5.38 23.35 0.43
CA PRO A 531 5.19 22.17 1.28
C PRO A 531 5.65 20.86 0.69
N LEU A 532 6.08 20.85 -0.57
CA LEU A 532 6.51 19.68 -1.33
C LEU A 532 7.78 19.97 -2.14
N ALA A 533 8.58 20.96 -1.75
CA ALA A 533 9.86 21.22 -2.41
C ALA A 533 10.74 19.97 -2.29
N GLU A 534 11.10 19.43 -3.40
CA GLU A 534 11.57 18.06 -3.59
C GLU A 534 12.96 17.76 -3.00
N THR A 535 13.62 18.69 -2.30
CA THR A 535 15.06 18.59 -2.08
C THR A 535 15.59 18.92 -0.69
N GLU A 536 14.78 19.42 0.28
CA GLU A 536 15.40 20.01 1.48
C GLU A 536 14.76 19.55 2.80
N LEU A 537 15.61 19.14 3.73
CA LEU A 537 15.24 18.66 5.03
C LEU A 537 15.49 19.75 6.08
N PRO A 538 14.61 19.89 7.07
CA PRO A 538 14.88 20.72 8.21
C PRO A 538 16.10 20.18 8.98
N TYR A 539 16.83 21.08 9.62
CA TYR A 539 17.93 20.73 10.52
C TYR A 539 17.46 19.80 11.64
N ARG A 540 16.28 20.11 12.21
CA ARG A 540 15.56 19.25 13.15
C ARG A 540 14.05 19.37 12.97
N PHE A 541 13.35 18.28 13.16
CA PHE A 541 11.89 18.28 13.24
C PHE A 541 11.42 17.22 14.24
N GLU A 542 10.29 17.51 14.89
CA GLU A 542 9.61 16.63 15.82
C GLU A 542 8.11 16.69 15.59
N TYR A 543 7.43 15.57 15.83
CA TYR A 543 6.00 15.44 15.75
C TYR A 543 5.46 15.06 17.12
N VAL A 544 4.69 15.94 17.75
CA VAL A 544 4.25 15.79 19.13
C VAL A 544 2.73 15.94 19.23
N LEU A 545 2.09 14.95 19.84
CA LEU A 545 0.63 14.98 20.06
C LEU A 545 0.24 16.09 21.02
N VAL A 546 -0.86 16.78 20.72
CA VAL A 546 -1.42 17.87 21.53
C VAL A 546 -2.48 17.30 22.48
N GLU A 547 -2.20 17.36 23.78
CA GLU A 547 -3.15 16.94 24.82
C GLU A 547 -3.99 18.10 25.33
N GLU A 548 -3.39 19.28 25.50
CA GLU A 548 -4.01 20.48 26.04
C GLU A 548 -3.82 21.69 25.12
N GLY A 549 -4.46 22.84 25.42
CA GLY A 549 -4.40 24.06 24.62
C GLY A 549 -3.03 24.80 24.67
N GLU A 550 -2.10 24.30 25.46
CA GLU A 550 -0.72 24.76 25.53
C GLU A 550 0.24 23.60 25.78
N MET A 551 1.48 23.72 25.32
CA MET A 551 2.52 22.74 25.55
C MET A 551 3.90 23.41 25.52
N THR A 552 4.89 22.75 26.12
CA THR A 552 6.30 23.14 25.96
C THR A 552 7.02 22.01 25.25
N TYR A 553 7.64 22.36 24.13
CA TYR A 553 8.51 21.45 23.40
C TYR A 553 9.98 21.84 23.65
N THR A 554 10.85 20.86 23.80
CA THR A 554 12.27 21.09 24.13
C THR A 554 13.18 20.46 23.08
N PHE A 555 14.01 21.28 22.45
CA PHE A 555 15.13 20.83 21.63
C PHE A 555 16.38 20.72 22.51
N ASP A 556 16.67 19.54 23.00
CA ASP A 556 17.86 19.26 23.79
C ASP A 556 19.12 19.17 22.92
N SER A 557 20.27 19.51 23.50
CA SER A 557 21.58 19.43 22.84
C SER A 557 21.61 20.12 21.46
N LEU A 558 20.92 21.24 21.34
CA LEU A 558 20.94 22.08 20.14
C LEU A 558 22.31 22.83 20.07
N GLU A 559 22.96 22.76 18.93
CA GLU A 559 24.20 23.51 18.69
C GLU A 559 23.94 25.02 18.69
N TYR A 560 24.94 25.82 19.16
CA TYR A 560 24.84 27.27 19.04
C TYR A 560 24.91 27.69 17.58
N GLY A 561 23.95 28.47 17.14
CA GLY A 561 23.83 28.85 15.74
C GLY A 561 22.66 29.78 15.45
N GLU A 562 22.40 29.98 14.18
CA GLU A 562 21.26 30.74 13.69
C GLU A 562 20.21 29.75 13.13
N TYR A 563 18.96 29.89 13.56
CA TYR A 563 17.88 29.01 13.21
C TYR A 563 16.60 29.78 12.88
N VAL A 564 15.75 29.17 12.04
CA VAL A 564 14.34 29.56 11.88
C VAL A 564 13.48 28.50 12.52
N LEU A 565 12.54 28.93 13.37
CA LEU A 565 11.56 28.05 14.01
C LEU A 565 10.22 28.15 13.30
N VAL A 566 9.72 27.01 12.84
CA VAL A 566 8.38 26.86 12.27
C VAL A 566 7.61 25.82 13.08
N LEU A 567 6.38 26.14 13.48
CA LEU A 567 5.44 25.20 14.10
C LEU A 567 4.24 25.07 13.20
N MET A 568 3.76 23.87 13.02
CA MET A 568 2.56 23.55 12.23
C MET A 568 1.70 22.58 13.03
N HIS A 569 0.38 22.85 13.10
CA HIS A 569 -0.55 22.00 13.84
C HIS A 569 -1.39 21.18 12.87
N ASP A 570 -1.08 19.91 12.75
CA ASP A 570 -1.86 18.88 12.05
C ASP A 570 -3.09 18.53 12.91
N GLU A 571 -4.21 19.23 12.67
CA GLU A 571 -5.42 19.13 13.50
C GLU A 571 -6.11 17.77 13.34
N ASN A 572 -5.95 17.12 12.20
CA ASN A 572 -6.63 15.87 11.85
C ASN A 572 -5.74 14.62 11.94
N THR A 573 -4.47 14.78 12.30
CA THR A 573 -3.46 13.71 12.43
C THR A 573 -3.29 12.87 11.16
N ASN A 574 -3.44 13.50 9.99
CA ASN A 574 -3.23 12.84 8.71
C ASN A 574 -1.75 12.78 8.29
N HIS A 575 -0.85 13.32 9.14
CA HIS A 575 0.59 13.45 8.91
C HIS A 575 0.95 14.31 7.69
N SER A 576 0.09 15.25 7.37
CA SER A 576 0.26 16.21 6.28
C SER A 576 -0.28 17.56 6.74
N ILE A 577 0.30 18.64 6.28
CA ILE A 577 -0.30 19.96 6.46
C ILE A 577 -1.26 20.19 5.31
N ASP A 578 -2.51 20.46 5.66
CA ASP A 578 -3.55 20.73 4.67
C ASP A 578 -3.48 22.18 4.19
N PHE A 579 -3.66 22.36 2.88
CA PHE A 579 -3.62 23.66 2.23
C PHE A 579 -4.98 23.97 1.58
N ASP A 580 -5.21 25.25 1.27
CA ASP A 580 -6.38 25.72 0.54
C ASP A 580 -6.46 25.10 -0.88
N GLU A 581 -7.57 25.34 -1.58
CA GLU A 581 -7.79 24.80 -2.93
C GLU A 581 -6.72 25.26 -3.95
N GLU A 582 -6.01 26.34 -3.67
CA GLU A 582 -4.90 26.82 -4.50
C GLU A 582 -3.55 26.22 -4.09
N GLY A 583 -3.50 25.47 -2.99
CA GLY A 583 -2.29 24.84 -2.46
C GLY A 583 -1.26 25.83 -1.90
N LYS A 584 -1.69 27.04 -1.51
CA LYS A 584 -0.79 28.13 -1.11
C LYS A 584 -0.80 28.46 0.36
N ILE A 585 -1.94 28.37 1.01
CA ILE A 585 -2.13 28.80 2.40
C ILE A 585 -2.52 27.60 3.24
N PRO A 586 -1.80 27.31 4.36
CA PRO A 586 -2.24 26.27 5.28
C PRO A 586 -3.63 26.57 5.81
N VAL A 587 -4.51 25.55 5.85
CA VAL A 587 -5.84 25.67 6.47
C VAL A 587 -5.83 25.22 7.93
N GLU A 588 -4.69 24.73 8.40
CA GLU A 588 -4.41 24.31 9.77
C GLU A 588 -3.56 25.35 10.52
N GLY A 589 -3.31 25.14 11.81
CA GLY A 589 -2.58 26.10 12.65
C GLY A 589 -1.10 26.20 12.28
N MET A 590 -0.56 27.42 12.31
CA MET A 590 0.86 27.68 12.02
C MET A 590 1.43 28.78 12.93
N PHE A 591 2.73 28.69 13.18
CA PHE A 591 3.54 29.73 13.77
C PHE A 591 4.93 29.74 13.11
N ILE A 592 5.43 30.94 12.81
CA ILE A 592 6.82 31.17 12.41
C ILE A 592 7.34 32.31 13.28
N LEU A 593 8.53 32.11 13.86
CA LEU A 593 9.12 33.13 14.72
C LEU A 593 9.45 34.40 13.89
N ASP A 594 9.11 35.55 14.45
CA ASP A 594 9.33 36.87 13.84
C ASP A 594 8.56 37.14 12.52
N ILE A 595 7.55 36.34 12.21
CA ILE A 595 6.72 36.53 11.00
C ILE A 595 6.10 37.93 10.91
N ASP A 596 5.82 38.57 12.06
CA ASP A 596 5.31 39.95 12.12
C ASP A 596 6.27 41.01 11.54
N LYS A 597 7.59 40.69 11.48
CA LYS A 597 8.61 41.56 10.88
C LYS A 597 8.64 41.44 9.36
N ALA A 598 8.40 40.25 8.85
CA ALA A 598 8.43 39.96 7.42
C ALA A 598 7.06 40.16 6.71
N GLY A 599 6.00 40.26 7.50
CA GLY A 599 4.59 40.18 7.00
C GLY A 599 4.19 38.76 6.69
N ILE A 600 2.86 38.49 6.69
CA ILE A 600 2.36 37.19 6.20
C ILE A 600 2.46 37.23 4.67
N PRO A 601 3.36 36.44 4.05
CA PRO A 601 3.52 36.49 2.60
C PRO A 601 2.26 35.96 1.91
N SER A 602 2.00 36.45 0.71
CA SER A 602 0.93 35.96 -0.16
C SER A 602 1.19 34.52 -0.68
N ALA A 603 2.41 34.03 -0.50
CA ALA A 603 2.80 32.65 -0.71
C ALA A 603 3.97 32.30 0.24
N LEU A 604 3.98 31.09 0.78
CA LEU A 604 5.06 30.59 1.65
C LEU A 604 6.42 30.48 0.91
N GLU A 605 6.44 30.71 -0.40
CA GLU A 605 7.62 30.67 -1.26
C GLU A 605 8.57 31.88 -1.10
N ASP A 606 8.13 32.95 -0.41
CA ASP A 606 8.84 34.23 -0.32
C ASP A 606 9.62 34.41 0.99
N PHE A 607 9.77 33.38 1.83
CA PHE A 607 10.50 33.50 3.09
C PHE A 607 12.02 33.61 2.93
N ASN A 608 12.60 34.59 3.59
CA ASN A 608 14.05 34.79 3.63
C ASN A 608 14.60 34.36 4.99
N PHE A 609 15.59 33.44 5.01
CA PHE A 609 16.24 32.98 6.24
C PHE A 609 16.76 34.13 7.08
N ASP A 610 17.41 35.09 6.46
CA ASP A 610 18.04 36.25 7.18
C ASP A 610 17.01 37.16 7.84
N GLU A 611 15.74 37.15 7.43
CA GLU A 611 14.67 37.96 8.02
C GLU A 611 14.01 37.28 9.22
N LEU A 612 14.00 35.93 9.25
CA LEU A 612 13.25 35.15 10.22
C LEU A 612 14.14 34.39 11.22
N LYS A 613 15.45 34.42 11.02
CA LYS A 613 16.38 33.72 11.90
C LYS A 613 16.47 34.32 13.29
N PHE A 614 16.63 33.47 14.29
CA PHE A 614 17.03 33.82 15.62
C PHE A 614 18.41 33.22 15.96
N THR A 615 19.12 33.83 16.89
CA THR A 615 20.41 33.31 17.37
C THR A 615 20.18 32.49 18.64
N PHE A 616 20.69 31.26 18.65
CA PHE A 616 20.79 30.41 19.81
C PHE A 616 22.24 30.31 20.24
N ASP A 617 22.60 30.93 21.37
CA ASP A 617 24.01 31.17 21.80
C ASP A 617 24.25 30.94 23.30
N ARG A 618 23.28 30.31 23.99
CA ARG A 618 23.34 30.13 25.45
C ARG A 618 22.88 28.75 25.87
N PRO A 619 23.31 28.27 27.07
CA PRO A 619 22.99 26.92 27.54
C PRO A 619 21.49 26.62 27.61
N GLU A 620 20.65 27.62 27.85
CA GLU A 620 19.22 27.50 27.88
C GLU A 620 18.56 28.77 27.32
N GLN A 621 17.63 28.58 26.40
CA GLN A 621 16.81 29.64 25.82
C GLN A 621 15.35 29.21 25.72
N THR A 622 14.45 30.15 25.98
CA THR A 622 13.00 29.89 25.84
C THR A 622 12.40 30.84 24.79
N ILE A 623 11.66 30.30 23.87
CA ILE A 623 10.84 31.02 22.89
C ILE A 623 9.38 30.88 23.27
N GLN A 624 8.65 32.00 23.27
CA GLN A 624 7.18 32.01 23.41
C GLN A 624 6.58 32.00 22.02
N ALA A 625 5.78 30.98 21.72
CA ALA A 625 5.09 30.80 20.46
C ALA A 625 3.59 30.80 20.67
N ARG A 626 2.86 31.48 19.81
CA ARG A 626 1.40 31.43 19.80
C ARG A 626 0.91 30.89 18.47
N MET A 627 0.24 29.76 18.51
CA MET A 627 -0.34 29.16 17.32
C MET A 627 -1.43 30.05 16.72
N LEU A 628 -1.33 30.30 15.42
CA LEU A 628 -2.31 31.07 14.65
C LEU A 628 -3.11 30.11 13.76
N TYR A 629 -4.40 30.39 13.61
CA TYR A 629 -5.30 29.59 12.77
C TYR A 629 -5.99 30.47 11.73
N PRO A 630 -6.33 29.91 10.56
CA PRO A 630 -7.06 30.66 9.54
C PRO A 630 -8.42 31.18 10.05
N PRO A 631 -8.89 32.34 9.54
CA PRO A 631 -8.15 33.25 8.67
C PRO A 631 -7.06 33.98 9.46
N PHE A 632 -5.82 33.85 8.98
CA PHE A 632 -4.69 34.53 9.60
C PHE A 632 -4.91 36.06 9.57
N ARG A 633 -5.11 36.70 10.74
CA ARG A 633 -5.30 38.14 10.92
C ARG A 633 -4.33 38.68 11.95
#